data_d295836ad46453e68b2ec3c778b0a100
#
_entry.id   d295836ad46453e68b2ec3c778b0a100
#
_cell.length_a   1.000
_cell.length_b   1.000
_cell.length_c   1.000
_cell.angle_alpha   90.00
_cell.angle_beta   90.00
_cell.angle_gamma   90.00
#
_symmetry.space_group_name_H-M   'P 1'
#
loop_
_entity.id
_entity.type
_entity.pdbx_description
1 polymer ?
#
loop_
_entity_poly.entity_id
_entity_poly.type
_entity_poly.pdbx_seq_one_letter_code
_entity_poly.pdbx_strand_id
1 'polypeptide(L)'
;DWRVGLLNGVPLYACKYYMAKGHWQIYCHYDSGRSRCGLVDTIPIYQVPRVVLDTAVKAANLIGKGLYGVDLKMVDDKAYVIEINDNPSIDHGLEDAIIGDEMYYRLLNHFEQVLETKHY
;
A
#
# COMPACT_ATOMS: atom_id res chain seq x y z
N ASP A 1 11.93 -3.50 1.01
CA ASP A 1 10.57 -3.98 0.83
C ASP A 1 9.61 -2.83 0.60
N TRP A 2 8.56 -3.09 -0.16
CA TRP A 2 7.56 -2.11 -0.54
C TRP A 2 6.17 -2.57 -0.15
N ARG A 3 5.32 -1.64 0.24
CA ARG A 3 3.87 -1.85 0.30
C ARG A 3 3.21 -0.81 -0.59
N VAL A 4 2.46 -1.28 -1.58
CA VAL A 4 1.70 -0.41 -2.48
C VAL A 4 0.23 -0.63 -2.20
N GLY A 5 -0.47 0.44 -1.83
CA GLY A 5 -1.92 0.43 -1.72
C GLY A 5 -2.54 0.76 -3.06
N LEU A 6 -3.51 -0.07 -3.47
CA LEU A 6 -4.23 0.14 -4.72
C LEU A 6 -5.71 0.22 -4.46
N LEU A 7 -6.35 1.12 -5.17
CA LEU A 7 -7.80 1.28 -5.15
C LEU A 7 -8.30 1.26 -6.59
N ASN A 8 -9.16 0.31 -6.88
CA ASN A 8 -9.72 0.15 -8.24
C ASN A 8 -8.64 0.06 -9.32
N GLY A 9 -7.55 -0.66 -9.03
CA GLY A 9 -6.44 -0.84 -9.96
C GLY A 9 -5.49 0.35 -10.09
N VAL A 10 -5.66 1.39 -9.26
CA VAL A 10 -4.84 2.60 -9.32
C VAL A 10 -4.02 2.73 -8.03
N PRO A 11 -2.71 2.95 -8.12
CA PRO A 11 -1.89 3.16 -6.92
C PRO A 11 -2.38 4.36 -6.10
N LEU A 12 -2.59 4.15 -4.81
CA LEU A 12 -3.09 5.14 -3.87
C LEU A 12 -1.97 5.67 -2.97
N TYR A 13 -1.16 4.78 -2.44
CA TYR A 13 0.00 5.12 -1.61
C TYR A 13 1.10 4.08 -1.80
N ALA A 14 2.32 4.45 -1.42
CA ALA A 14 3.44 3.51 -1.40
C ALA A 14 4.32 3.79 -0.18
N CYS A 15 4.69 2.72 0.52
CA CYS A 15 5.58 2.78 1.66
C CYS A 15 6.79 1.90 1.40
N LYS A 16 7.97 2.42 1.71
CA LYS A 16 9.21 1.67 1.65
C LYS A 16 9.63 1.28 3.06
N TYR A 17 9.77 -0.01 3.29
CA TYR A 17 10.17 -0.56 4.57
C TYR A 17 11.64 -0.96 4.54
N TYR A 18 12.39 -0.48 5.52
CA TYR A 18 13.79 -0.84 5.69
C TYR A 18 13.85 -1.93 6.76
N MET A 19 14.18 -3.14 6.31
CA MET A 19 14.25 -4.29 7.21
C MET A 19 15.47 -4.17 8.12
N ALA A 20 15.30 -4.47 9.40
CA ALA A 20 16.44 -4.69 10.26
C ALA A 20 17.20 -5.92 9.77
N LYS A 21 18.54 -5.87 9.83
CA LYS A 21 19.40 -6.96 9.34
C LYS A 21 18.98 -8.30 9.98
N GLY A 22 18.62 -9.27 9.16
CA GLY A 22 18.21 -10.61 9.59
C GLY A 22 16.71 -10.80 9.83
N HIS A 23 15.90 -9.76 9.69
CA HIS A 23 14.42 -9.87 9.79
C HIS A 23 13.80 -9.83 8.41
N TRP A 24 12.90 -10.79 8.15
CA TRP A 24 12.16 -10.88 6.91
C TRP A 24 10.73 -10.34 7.01
N GLN A 25 10.27 -10.10 8.24
CA GLN A 25 8.94 -9.56 8.50
C GLN A 25 9.00 -8.07 8.78
N ILE A 26 7.99 -7.35 8.31
CA ILE A 26 7.77 -5.95 8.64
C ILE A 26 7.22 -5.90 10.07
N TYR A 27 7.99 -5.29 10.96
CA TYR A 27 7.68 -5.26 12.37
C TYR A 27 7.31 -3.85 12.80
N CYS A 28 6.11 -3.69 13.35
CA CYS A 28 5.66 -2.45 13.96
C CYS A 28 5.46 -2.64 15.45
N HIS A 29 6.22 -1.92 16.25
CA HIS A 29 6.03 -1.84 17.69
C HIS A 29 5.49 -0.47 18.05
N TYR A 30 4.38 -0.44 18.77
CA TYR A 30 3.88 0.77 19.41
C TYR A 30 4.38 0.82 20.84
N ASP A 31 5.31 1.72 21.12
CA ASP A 31 5.80 1.98 22.47
C ASP A 31 5.64 3.47 22.76
N SER A 32 4.97 3.79 23.89
CA SER A 32 4.79 5.18 24.37
C SER A 32 4.20 6.15 23.33
N GLY A 33 3.25 5.68 22.51
CA GLY A 33 2.61 6.51 21.49
C GLY A 33 3.46 6.79 20.27
N ARG A 34 4.65 6.19 20.16
CA ARG A 34 5.48 6.25 18.98
C ARG A 34 5.50 4.90 18.29
N SER A 35 5.13 4.86 17.02
CA SER A 35 5.30 3.67 16.22
C SER A 35 6.80 3.46 15.96
N ARG A 36 7.35 2.41 16.51
CA ARG A 36 8.63 1.88 16.06
C ARG A 36 8.37 0.80 15.03
N CYS A 37 7.81 1.20 13.91
CA CYS A 37 8.03 0.41 12.71
C CYS A 37 9.51 0.57 12.40
N GLY A 38 10.20 -0.48 12.01
CA GLY A 38 11.50 -0.32 11.38
C GLY A 38 11.40 0.87 10.41
N LEU A 39 12.45 1.50 10.03
CA LEU A 39 12.40 2.70 9.21
C LEU A 39 11.39 2.52 8.06
N VAL A 40 10.33 3.33 8.08
CA VAL A 40 9.28 3.34 7.06
C VAL A 40 9.21 4.73 6.46
N ASP A 41 9.34 4.80 5.15
CA ASP A 41 9.13 6.05 4.42
C ASP A 41 7.92 5.92 3.51
N THR A 42 7.02 6.89 3.59
CA THR A 42 5.95 7.03 2.59
C THR A 42 6.54 7.76 1.39
N ILE A 43 6.46 7.14 0.22
CA ILE A 43 7.09 7.63 -0.99
C ILE A 43 6.00 8.09 -1.96
N PRO A 44 6.14 9.29 -2.57
CA PRO A 44 5.23 9.70 -3.64
C PRO A 44 5.21 8.66 -4.77
N ILE A 45 4.03 8.40 -5.31
CA ILE A 45 3.87 7.35 -6.34
C ILE A 45 4.83 7.54 -7.51
N TYR A 46 5.03 8.78 -7.96
CA TYR A 46 5.92 9.07 -9.09
C TYR A 46 7.41 8.80 -8.81
N GLN A 47 7.79 8.59 -7.55
CA GLN A 47 9.16 8.25 -7.15
C GLN A 47 9.37 6.75 -6.93
N VAL A 48 8.30 5.97 -6.96
CA VAL A 48 8.40 4.51 -6.78
C VAL A 48 8.95 3.88 -8.06
N PRO A 49 9.88 2.92 -7.97
CA PRO A 49 10.35 2.21 -9.16
C PRO A 49 9.19 1.65 -9.97
N ARG A 50 9.21 1.88 -11.27
CA ARG A 50 8.09 1.48 -12.14
C ARG A 50 7.80 -0.02 -12.08
N VAL A 51 8.84 -0.83 -11.97
CA VAL A 51 8.69 -2.29 -11.85
C VAL A 51 7.89 -2.67 -10.62
N VAL A 52 8.03 -1.93 -9.53
CA VAL A 52 7.27 -2.16 -8.29
C VAL A 52 5.80 -1.82 -8.52
N LEU A 53 5.50 -0.65 -9.09
CA LEU A 53 4.12 -0.24 -9.37
C LEU A 53 3.44 -1.17 -10.36
N ASP A 54 4.09 -1.50 -11.46
CA ASP A 54 3.53 -2.36 -12.51
C ASP A 54 3.22 -3.76 -11.96
N THR A 55 4.13 -4.30 -11.16
CA THR A 55 3.93 -5.62 -10.54
C THR A 55 2.77 -5.59 -9.56
N ALA A 56 2.69 -4.54 -8.74
CA ALA A 56 1.59 -4.37 -7.78
C ALA A 56 0.24 -4.26 -8.48
N VAL A 57 0.15 -3.45 -9.54
CA VAL A 57 -1.08 -3.28 -10.32
C VAL A 57 -1.53 -4.61 -10.95
N LYS A 58 -0.62 -5.33 -11.57
CA LYS A 58 -0.92 -6.64 -12.18
C LYS A 58 -1.41 -7.63 -11.14
N ALA A 59 -0.73 -7.69 -9.99
CA ALA A 59 -1.12 -8.61 -8.92
C ALA A 59 -2.51 -8.30 -8.37
N ALA A 60 -2.79 -7.03 -8.07
CA ALA A 60 -4.09 -6.61 -7.55
C ALA A 60 -5.21 -6.87 -8.55
N ASN A 61 -4.97 -6.63 -9.84
CA ASN A 61 -5.97 -6.86 -10.88
C ASN A 61 -6.36 -8.33 -11.04
N LEU A 62 -5.51 -9.26 -10.62
CA LEU A 62 -5.84 -10.68 -10.59
C LEU A 62 -6.87 -10.99 -9.49
N ILE A 63 -6.94 -10.19 -8.45
CA ILE A 63 -7.87 -10.37 -7.33
C ILE A 63 -9.18 -9.64 -7.59
N GLY A 64 -9.12 -8.37 -7.98
CA GLY A 64 -10.31 -7.57 -8.22
C GLY A 64 -10.03 -6.08 -8.31
N LYS A 65 -11.08 -5.28 -8.11
CA LYS A 65 -11.06 -3.82 -8.21
C LYS A 65 -11.27 -3.11 -6.88
N GLY A 66 -11.04 -3.80 -5.78
CA GLY A 66 -11.20 -3.23 -4.45
C GLY A 66 -9.98 -2.45 -3.96
N LEU A 67 -9.90 -2.33 -2.64
CA LEU A 67 -8.75 -1.77 -1.94
C LEU A 67 -7.82 -2.91 -1.54
N TYR A 68 -6.60 -2.87 -2.02
CA TYR A 68 -5.59 -3.90 -1.71
C TYR A 68 -4.28 -3.27 -1.28
N GLY A 69 -3.61 -3.90 -0.31
CA GLY A 69 -2.22 -3.63 0.00
C GLY A 69 -1.35 -4.76 -0.57
N VAL A 70 -0.43 -4.43 -1.45
CA VAL A 70 0.48 -5.41 -2.05
C VAL A 70 1.86 -5.22 -1.44
N ASP A 71 2.38 -6.27 -0.81
CA ASP A 71 3.73 -6.29 -0.29
C ASP A 71 4.66 -6.91 -1.32
N LEU A 72 5.73 -6.20 -1.65
CA LEU A 72 6.69 -6.61 -2.67
C LEU A 72 8.11 -6.49 -2.15
N LYS A 73 8.95 -7.36 -2.66
CA LYS A 73 10.39 -7.29 -2.46
C LYS A 73 11.08 -7.05 -3.80
N MET A 74 11.98 -6.08 -3.83
CA MET A 74 12.77 -5.80 -5.01
C MET A 74 14.14 -6.45 -4.88
N VAL A 75 14.52 -7.25 -5.87
CA VAL A 75 15.82 -7.94 -5.92
C VAL A 75 16.33 -7.83 -7.35
N ASP A 76 17.52 -7.25 -7.53
CA ASP A 76 18.18 -7.14 -8.83
C ASP A 76 17.26 -6.58 -9.94
N ASP A 77 16.62 -5.43 -9.66
CA ASP A 77 15.71 -4.72 -10.57
C ASP A 77 14.42 -5.49 -10.91
N LYS A 78 14.12 -6.57 -10.18
CA LYS A 78 12.86 -7.31 -10.29
C LYS A 78 12.04 -7.15 -9.03
N ALA A 79 10.73 -7.10 -9.19
CA ALA A 79 9.80 -7.03 -8.06
C ALA A 79 9.06 -8.36 -7.92
N TYR A 80 9.02 -8.85 -6.69
CA TYR A 80 8.36 -10.10 -6.33
C TYR A 80 7.25 -9.82 -5.33
N VAL A 81 6.06 -10.32 -5.60
CA VAL A 81 4.93 -10.20 -4.67
C VAL A 81 5.11 -11.18 -3.52
N ILE A 82 5.07 -10.66 -2.31
CA ILE A 82 5.14 -11.47 -1.09
C ILE A 82 3.74 -11.77 -0.57
N GLU A 83 2.85 -10.75 -0.57
CA GLU A 83 1.52 -10.88 -0.01
C GLU A 83 0.58 -9.84 -0.63
N ILE A 84 -0.68 -10.21 -0.79
CA ILE A 84 -1.76 -9.27 -1.14
C ILE A 84 -2.77 -9.30 0.00
N ASN A 85 -3.02 -8.15 0.60
CA ASN A 85 -3.96 -8.00 1.70
C ASN A 85 -5.20 -7.25 1.21
N ASP A 86 -6.37 -7.84 1.38
CA ASP A 86 -7.65 -7.24 1.00
C ASP A 86 -8.26 -6.35 2.09
N ASN A 87 -7.57 -6.22 3.21
CA ASN A 87 -7.95 -5.33 4.30
C ASN A 87 -6.72 -4.60 4.84
N PRO A 88 -6.05 -3.79 4.01
CA PRO A 88 -4.84 -3.12 4.44
C PRO A 88 -5.13 -2.05 5.49
N SER A 89 -4.24 -1.94 6.47
CA SER A 89 -4.30 -0.86 7.45
C SER A 89 -3.86 0.46 6.82
N ILE A 90 -4.60 1.51 7.13
CA ILE A 90 -4.23 2.87 6.75
C ILE A 90 -4.15 3.68 8.04
N ASP A 91 -2.93 4.03 8.43
CA ASP A 91 -2.66 4.78 9.64
C ASP A 91 -2.45 6.26 9.30
N HIS A 92 -3.11 7.12 10.07
CA HIS A 92 -2.94 8.55 9.92
C HIS A 92 -1.48 8.95 10.18
N GLY A 93 -0.91 9.75 9.26
CA GLY A 93 0.47 10.19 9.34
C GLY A 93 1.48 9.20 8.75
N LEU A 94 1.04 8.04 8.26
CA LEU A 94 1.88 7.07 7.57
C LEU A 94 1.43 6.92 6.12
N GLU A 95 0.42 6.11 5.85
CA GLU A 95 -0.05 5.88 4.47
C GLU A 95 -0.62 7.15 3.83
N ASP A 96 -1.27 8.01 4.62
CA ASP A 96 -1.83 9.28 4.15
C ASP A 96 -0.82 10.46 4.18
N ALA A 97 0.43 10.22 4.57
CA ALA A 97 1.41 11.29 4.79
C ALA A 97 1.68 12.15 3.54
N ILE A 98 1.55 11.60 2.34
CA ILE A 98 1.82 12.31 1.09
C ILE A 98 0.57 12.98 0.54
N ILE A 99 -0.51 12.22 0.35
CA ILE A 99 -1.73 12.76 -0.28
C ILE A 99 -2.78 13.27 0.72
N GLY A 100 -2.54 13.04 2.02
CA GLY A 100 -3.39 13.58 3.08
C GLY A 100 -4.84 13.14 2.96
N ASP A 101 -5.75 14.07 3.17
CA ASP A 101 -7.20 13.82 3.16
C ASP A 101 -7.72 13.36 1.78
N GLU A 102 -7.01 13.63 0.71
CA GLU A 102 -7.34 13.16 -0.64
C GLU A 102 -7.51 11.64 -0.66
N MET A 103 -6.71 10.92 0.13
CA MET A 103 -6.83 9.46 0.26
C MET A 103 -8.24 9.06 0.70
N TYR A 104 -8.76 9.72 1.73
CA TYR A 104 -10.07 9.38 2.29
C TYR A 104 -11.19 9.75 1.34
N TYR A 105 -11.07 10.87 0.62
CA TYR A 105 -12.04 11.25 -0.40
C TYR A 105 -12.10 10.21 -1.53
N ARG A 106 -10.95 9.73 -1.99
CA ARG A 106 -10.89 8.70 -3.01
C ARG A 106 -11.52 7.39 -2.54
N LEU A 107 -11.22 6.98 -1.31
CA LEU A 107 -11.78 5.77 -0.71
C LEU A 107 -13.30 5.86 -0.60
N LEU A 108 -13.81 6.93 -0.01
CA LEU A 108 -15.24 7.12 0.18
C LEU A 108 -15.98 7.22 -1.14
N ASN A 109 -15.43 7.97 -2.09
CA ASN A 109 -16.01 8.11 -3.42
C ASN A 109 -16.09 6.77 -4.16
N HIS A 110 -15.04 5.98 -4.09
CA HIS A 110 -15.02 4.65 -4.72
C HIS A 110 -16.11 3.74 -4.12
N PHE A 111 -16.20 3.66 -2.81
CA PHE A 111 -17.17 2.79 -2.17
C PHE A 111 -18.61 3.29 -2.35
N GLU A 112 -18.82 4.59 -2.40
CA GLU A 112 -20.11 5.17 -2.75
C GLU A 112 -20.53 4.72 -4.15
N GLN A 113 -19.65 4.81 -5.14
CA GLN A 113 -19.91 4.35 -6.49
C GLN A 113 -20.20 2.85 -6.57
N VAL A 114 -19.48 2.03 -5.80
CA VAL A 114 -19.74 0.60 -5.73
C VAL A 114 -21.14 0.31 -5.21
N LEU A 115 -21.55 1.03 -4.17
CA LEU A 115 -22.89 0.88 -3.58
C LEU A 115 -23.98 1.32 -4.55
N GLU A 116 -23.78 2.40 -5.29
CA GLU A 116 -24.73 2.90 -6.28
C GLU A 116 -24.92 1.95 -7.46
N THR A 117 -23.87 1.25 -7.86
CA THR A 117 -23.93 0.30 -8.98
C THR A 117 -24.50 -1.05 -8.59
N LYS A 118 -24.55 -1.36 -7.29
CA LYS A 118 -25.21 -2.57 -6.79
C LYS A 118 -26.68 -2.27 -6.54
N HIS A 119 -27.51 -2.65 -7.50
CA HIS A 119 -28.96 -2.59 -7.31
C HIS A 119 -29.42 -3.79 -6.48
N TYR A 120 -29.90 -3.51 -5.31
CA TYR A 120 -30.53 -4.49 -4.45
C TYR A 120 -32.04 -4.48 -4.67
#